data_4ddc5ba3a963b625617947332c5ac414
#
_entry.id   4ddc5ba3a963b625617947332c5ac414
#
_cell.length_a   1.000
_cell.length_b   1.000
_cell.length_c   1.000
_cell.angle_alpha   90.00
_cell.angle_beta   90.00
_cell.angle_gamma   90.00
#
_symmetry.space_group_name_H-M   'P 1'
#
loop_
_entity.id
_entity.type
_entity.pdbx_description
1 polymer ?
#
loop_
_entity_poly.entity_id
_entity_poly.type
_entity_poly.pdbx_seq_one_letter_code
_entity_poly.pdbx_strand_id
1 'polypeptide(L)'
;MQELIVSLMEQYGYGGIFFLIALENIFPPIPSEVILTFGGFLTTYTSLEVPGVVAAATFGSLAGATVLYGAGMLLNKERLKKIVSGRAGKLLGLKAGDVEKADGWFQKTGTKAVFFCRCVPVVRSLISIPAGMSRMKLPRFFLYTAAGSAIWNILLVSLGAFLGESWGYIAYLAGEYSHIMLIILSISAVSGILWLLGNKKRDDF
;
A
#
# COMPACT_ATOMS: atom_id res chain seq x y z
N MET A 1 7.59 12.09 12.42
CA MET A 1 7.07 11.70 11.08
C MET A 1 5.79 12.45 10.73
N GLN A 2 4.79 12.51 11.63
CA GLN A 2 3.54 13.25 11.38
C GLN A 2 3.77 14.75 11.12
N GLU A 3 4.58 15.43 11.93
CA GLU A 3 4.91 16.86 11.74
C GLU A 3 5.57 17.16 10.39
N LEU A 4 6.42 16.27 9.90
CA LEU A 4 7.04 16.40 8.59
C LEU A 4 6.03 16.25 7.45
N ILE A 5 5.08 15.33 7.58
CA ILE A 5 3.98 15.15 6.61
C ILE A 5 3.14 16.43 6.56
N VAL A 6 2.74 16.94 7.72
CA VAL A 6 1.93 18.16 7.84
C VAL A 6 2.65 19.35 7.20
N SER A 7 3.91 19.58 7.57
CA SER A 7 4.69 20.72 7.04
C SER A 7 4.88 20.66 5.51
N LEU A 8 5.11 19.47 4.96
CA LEU A 8 5.21 19.28 3.51
C LEU A 8 3.88 19.57 2.80
N MET A 9 2.77 19.19 3.40
CA MET A 9 1.45 19.41 2.79
C MET A 9 1.06 20.89 2.86
N GLU A 10 1.35 21.58 3.95
CA GLU A 10 1.10 23.02 4.09
C GLU A 10 1.97 23.85 3.13
N GLN A 11 3.24 23.46 2.98
CA GLN A 11 4.19 24.21 2.14
C GLN A 11 4.00 23.97 0.65
N TYR A 12 3.68 22.73 0.25
CA TYR A 12 3.64 22.32 -1.16
C TYR A 12 2.23 22.01 -1.69
N GLY A 13 1.20 22.07 -0.85
CA GLY A 13 -0.19 21.86 -1.26
C GLY A 13 -0.42 20.56 -2.02
N TYR A 14 -1.00 20.63 -3.21
CA TYR A 14 -1.25 19.45 -4.06
C TYR A 14 0.02 18.69 -4.42
N GLY A 15 1.16 19.37 -4.62
CA GLY A 15 2.44 18.76 -4.91
C GLY A 15 2.96 17.92 -3.74
N GLY A 16 2.79 18.42 -2.52
CA GLY A 16 3.12 17.68 -1.29
C GLY A 16 2.32 16.40 -1.15
N ILE A 17 0.99 16.48 -1.40
CA ILE A 17 0.09 15.32 -1.37
C ILE A 17 0.48 14.30 -2.43
N PHE A 18 0.72 14.73 -3.66
CA PHE A 18 1.18 13.86 -4.75
C PHE A 18 2.44 13.11 -4.36
N PHE A 19 3.47 13.85 -3.89
CA PHE A 19 4.75 13.27 -3.56
C PHE A 19 4.67 12.30 -2.37
N LEU A 20 3.95 12.67 -1.31
CA LEU A 20 3.79 11.82 -0.13
C LEU A 20 3.05 10.52 -0.45
N ILE A 21 2.00 10.57 -1.27
CA ILE A 21 1.26 9.37 -1.69
C ILE A 21 2.10 8.52 -2.66
N ALA A 22 2.90 9.13 -3.54
CA ALA A 22 3.82 8.39 -4.38
C ALA A 22 4.89 7.66 -3.55
N LEU A 23 5.42 8.34 -2.55
CA LEU A 23 6.42 7.79 -1.63
C LEU A 23 5.84 6.66 -0.77
N GLU A 24 4.62 6.84 -0.23
CA GLU A 24 3.91 5.81 0.54
C GLU A 24 3.71 4.53 -0.27
N ASN A 25 3.34 4.65 -1.54
CA ASN A 25 3.19 3.47 -2.39
C ASN A 25 4.49 2.68 -2.55
N ILE A 26 5.65 3.36 -2.54
CA ILE A 26 6.98 2.72 -2.63
C ILE A 26 7.42 2.21 -1.26
N PHE A 27 7.09 2.94 -0.20
CA PHE A 27 7.49 2.69 1.17
C PHE A 27 6.28 2.56 2.10
N PRO A 28 5.68 1.36 2.22
CA PRO A 28 4.41 1.10 2.92
C PRO A 28 4.30 1.51 4.40
N PRO A 29 5.39 1.70 5.19
CA PRO A 29 5.27 2.17 6.57
C PRO A 29 4.66 3.58 6.75
N ILE A 30 4.52 4.35 5.69
CA ILE A 30 3.87 5.66 5.75
C ILE A 30 2.35 5.44 5.62
N PRO A 31 1.53 5.82 6.63
CA PRO A 31 0.08 5.60 6.57
C PRO A 31 -0.58 6.61 5.63
N SER A 32 -1.08 6.14 4.50
CA SER A 32 -1.83 6.96 3.54
C SER A 32 -3.11 7.54 4.13
N GLU A 33 -3.69 6.85 5.10
CA GLU A 33 -4.89 7.27 5.81
C GLU A 33 -4.68 8.63 6.46
N VAL A 34 -3.51 8.84 7.09
CA VAL A 34 -3.14 10.12 7.69
C VAL A 34 -2.95 11.20 6.62
N ILE A 35 -2.25 10.89 5.52
CA ILE A 35 -2.01 11.85 4.44
C ILE A 35 -3.34 12.30 3.82
N LEU A 36 -4.23 11.35 3.50
CA LEU A 36 -5.47 11.63 2.79
C LEU A 36 -6.50 12.34 3.67
N THR A 37 -6.67 11.89 4.93
CA THR A 37 -7.61 12.55 5.85
C THR A 37 -7.11 13.94 6.24
N PHE A 38 -5.80 14.12 6.44
CA PHE A 38 -5.22 15.44 6.68
C PHE A 38 -5.32 16.34 5.43
N GLY A 39 -5.11 15.79 4.24
CA GLY A 39 -5.34 16.51 2.98
C GLY A 39 -6.77 17.00 2.85
N GLY A 40 -7.75 16.18 3.24
CA GLY A 40 -9.16 16.57 3.31
C GLY A 40 -9.40 17.68 4.34
N PHE A 41 -8.82 17.55 5.53
CA PHE A 41 -8.88 18.59 6.56
C PHE A 41 -8.32 19.93 6.07
N LEU A 42 -7.18 19.92 5.38
CA LEU A 42 -6.59 21.15 4.84
C LEU A 42 -7.52 21.90 3.88
N THR A 43 -8.43 21.22 3.21
CA THR A 43 -9.41 21.89 2.33
C THR A 43 -10.38 22.79 3.09
N THR A 44 -10.52 22.63 4.39
CA THR A 44 -11.41 23.47 5.22
C THR A 44 -10.73 24.76 5.71
N TYR A 45 -9.40 24.85 5.67
CA TYR A 45 -8.61 25.98 6.18
C TYR A 45 -7.70 26.63 5.13
N THR A 46 -7.57 26.04 3.95
CA THR A 46 -6.71 26.55 2.88
C THR A 46 -7.50 26.73 1.58
N SER A 47 -6.84 27.21 0.52
CA SER A 47 -7.40 27.28 -0.83
C SER A 47 -7.43 25.94 -1.57
N LEU A 48 -7.09 24.84 -0.91
CA LEU A 48 -7.16 23.50 -1.50
C LEU A 48 -8.61 23.04 -1.59
N GLU A 49 -8.93 22.36 -2.68
CA GLU A 49 -10.26 21.79 -2.92
C GLU A 49 -10.21 20.25 -2.87
N VAL A 50 -11.28 19.63 -2.36
CA VAL A 50 -11.39 18.15 -2.28
C VAL A 50 -11.11 17.47 -3.63
N PRO A 51 -11.65 17.92 -4.77
CA PRO A 51 -11.35 17.28 -6.06
C PRO A 51 -9.87 17.37 -6.44
N GLY A 52 -9.21 18.49 -6.12
CA GLY A 52 -7.79 18.69 -6.38
C GLY A 52 -6.90 17.77 -5.54
N VAL A 53 -7.23 17.63 -4.25
CA VAL A 53 -6.55 16.70 -3.34
C VAL A 53 -6.70 15.26 -3.80
N VAL A 54 -7.91 14.84 -4.19
CA VAL A 54 -8.20 13.49 -4.71
C VAL A 54 -7.43 13.24 -6.01
N ALA A 55 -7.39 14.22 -6.92
CA ALA A 55 -6.64 14.10 -8.17
C ALA A 55 -5.13 13.97 -7.91
N ALA A 56 -4.54 14.86 -7.09
CA ALA A 56 -3.14 14.81 -6.73
C ALA A 56 -2.76 13.47 -6.08
N ALA A 57 -3.55 12.99 -5.13
CA ALA A 57 -3.36 11.70 -4.48
C ALA A 57 -3.47 10.52 -5.46
N THR A 58 -4.42 10.57 -6.40
CA THR A 58 -4.61 9.51 -7.39
C THR A 58 -3.43 9.45 -8.37
N PHE A 59 -2.95 10.60 -8.83
CA PHE A 59 -1.74 10.66 -9.67
C PHE A 59 -0.49 10.21 -8.90
N GLY A 60 -0.36 10.58 -7.61
CA GLY A 60 0.70 10.07 -6.74
C GLY A 60 0.64 8.55 -6.59
N SER A 61 -0.56 7.99 -6.37
CA SER A 61 -0.76 6.54 -6.33
C SER A 61 -0.36 5.86 -7.63
N LEU A 62 -0.70 6.43 -8.78
CA LEU A 62 -0.29 5.90 -10.10
C LEU A 62 1.22 5.94 -10.29
N ALA A 63 1.87 7.04 -9.91
CA ALA A 63 3.32 7.18 -10.02
C ALA A 63 4.06 6.14 -9.17
N GLY A 64 3.73 6.02 -7.88
CA GLY A 64 4.32 5.02 -6.99
C GLY A 64 4.03 3.59 -7.43
N ALA A 65 2.78 3.32 -7.86
CA ALA A 65 2.39 2.02 -8.40
C ALA A 65 3.19 1.63 -9.66
N THR A 66 3.51 2.61 -10.52
CA THR A 66 4.31 2.38 -11.72
C THR A 66 5.73 1.94 -11.38
N VAL A 67 6.33 2.55 -10.36
CA VAL A 67 7.66 2.15 -9.87
C VAL A 67 7.64 0.71 -9.38
N LEU A 68 6.66 0.34 -8.55
CA LEU A 68 6.52 -1.04 -8.04
C LEU A 68 6.15 -2.05 -9.13
N TYR A 69 5.34 -1.64 -10.11
CA TYR A 69 5.05 -2.46 -11.28
C TYR A 69 6.33 -2.73 -12.09
N GLY A 70 7.14 -1.69 -12.33
CA GLY A 70 8.45 -1.82 -12.99
C GLY A 70 9.40 -2.74 -12.22
N ALA A 71 9.48 -2.59 -10.91
CA ALA A 71 10.22 -3.50 -10.04
C ALA A 71 9.73 -4.95 -10.17
N GLY A 72 8.39 -5.15 -10.20
CA GLY A 72 7.78 -6.45 -10.44
C GLY A 72 8.16 -7.06 -11.81
N MET A 73 8.23 -6.25 -12.85
CA MET A 73 8.68 -6.70 -14.18
C MET A 73 10.14 -7.18 -14.17
N LEU A 74 11.01 -6.50 -13.40
CA LEU A 74 12.41 -6.89 -13.23
C LEU A 74 12.56 -8.17 -12.40
N LEU A 75 11.67 -8.37 -11.43
CA LEU A 75 11.56 -9.57 -10.60
C LEU A 75 10.78 -10.69 -11.29
N ASN A 76 11.05 -10.96 -12.57
CA ASN A 76 10.33 -12.00 -13.30
C ASN A 76 10.28 -13.33 -12.50
N LYS A 77 9.33 -14.20 -12.86
CA LYS A 77 9.04 -15.49 -12.21
C LYS A 77 10.29 -16.31 -11.89
N GLU A 78 11.23 -16.37 -12.85
CA GLU A 78 12.45 -17.16 -12.74
C GLU A 78 13.43 -16.56 -11.70
N ARG A 79 13.57 -15.23 -11.68
CA ARG A 79 14.40 -14.54 -10.69
C ARG A 79 13.80 -14.69 -9.29
N LEU A 80 12.48 -14.55 -9.15
CA LEU A 80 11.81 -14.71 -7.86
C LEU A 80 11.95 -16.16 -7.35
N LYS A 81 11.77 -17.16 -8.23
CA LYS A 81 12.04 -18.59 -7.87
C LYS A 81 13.48 -18.80 -7.40
N LYS A 82 14.46 -18.19 -8.06
CA LYS A 82 15.87 -18.27 -7.63
C LYS A 82 16.09 -17.63 -6.26
N ILE A 83 15.49 -16.46 -6.00
CA ILE A 83 15.58 -15.77 -4.70
C ILE A 83 14.92 -16.59 -3.60
N VAL A 84 13.71 -17.11 -3.86
CA VAL A 84 12.93 -17.93 -2.92
C VAL A 84 13.59 -19.30 -2.67
N SER A 85 14.26 -19.88 -3.67
CA SER A 85 15.04 -21.13 -3.49
C SER A 85 16.39 -20.90 -2.81
N GLY A 86 16.83 -19.66 -2.65
CA GLY A 86 18.06 -19.27 -1.98
C GLY A 86 17.92 -19.14 -0.46
N ARG A 87 18.96 -18.57 0.17
CA ARG A 87 19.00 -18.34 1.64
C ARG A 87 17.85 -17.45 2.13
N ALA A 88 17.46 -16.42 1.35
CA ALA A 88 16.36 -15.51 1.70
C ALA A 88 15.01 -16.23 1.76
N GLY A 89 14.71 -17.12 0.82
CA GLY A 89 13.45 -17.88 0.82
C GLY A 89 13.40 -18.89 1.98
N LYS A 90 14.51 -19.55 2.28
CA LYS A 90 14.61 -20.44 3.46
C LYS A 90 14.38 -19.70 4.78
N LEU A 91 14.90 -18.47 4.90
CA LEU A 91 14.71 -17.63 6.09
C LEU A 91 13.24 -17.19 6.25
N LEU A 92 12.56 -16.92 5.13
CA LEU A 92 11.16 -16.47 5.09
C LEU A 92 10.15 -17.64 5.01
N GLY A 93 10.60 -18.89 4.98
CA GLY A 93 9.73 -20.07 4.87
C GLY A 93 9.00 -20.19 3.54
N LEU A 94 9.42 -19.45 2.50
CA LEU A 94 8.79 -19.42 1.19
C LEU A 94 9.33 -20.56 0.31
N LYS A 95 8.44 -21.21 -0.42
CA LYS A 95 8.77 -22.30 -1.36
C LYS A 95 8.54 -21.83 -2.81
N ALA A 96 9.32 -22.36 -3.75
CA ALA A 96 9.16 -22.05 -5.18
C ALA A 96 7.72 -22.30 -5.68
N GLY A 97 7.02 -23.28 -5.12
CA GLY A 97 5.61 -23.56 -5.43
C GLY A 97 4.64 -22.47 -4.97
N ASP A 98 5.00 -21.67 -3.97
CA ASP A 98 4.13 -20.56 -3.50
C ASP A 98 4.14 -19.41 -4.50
N VAL A 99 5.26 -19.21 -5.21
CA VAL A 99 5.36 -18.26 -6.33
C VAL A 99 4.43 -18.67 -7.48
N GLU A 100 4.35 -19.98 -7.78
CA GLU A 100 3.46 -20.49 -8.83
C GLU A 100 1.99 -20.38 -8.45
N LYS A 101 1.65 -20.66 -7.18
CA LYS A 101 0.29 -20.49 -6.65
C LYS A 101 -0.15 -19.04 -6.71
N ALA A 102 0.71 -18.12 -6.27
CA ALA A 102 0.45 -16.68 -6.29
C ALA A 102 0.24 -16.17 -7.73
N ASP A 103 1.09 -16.59 -8.66
CA ASP A 103 0.95 -16.23 -10.08
C ASP A 103 -0.31 -16.84 -10.70
N GLY A 104 -0.61 -18.11 -10.44
CA GLY A 104 -1.84 -18.77 -10.92
C GLY A 104 -3.12 -18.12 -10.35
N TRP A 105 -3.10 -17.72 -9.08
CA TRP A 105 -4.19 -16.95 -8.48
C TRP A 105 -4.34 -15.58 -9.15
N PHE A 106 -3.21 -14.88 -9.34
CA PHE A 106 -3.22 -13.58 -10.01
C PHE A 106 -3.69 -13.67 -11.45
N GLN A 107 -3.30 -14.71 -12.20
CA GLN A 107 -3.79 -14.93 -13.58
C GLN A 107 -5.30 -15.14 -13.63
N LYS A 108 -5.90 -15.82 -12.65
CA LYS A 108 -7.35 -16.04 -12.57
C LYS A 108 -8.12 -14.78 -12.14
N THR A 109 -7.60 -14.03 -11.19
CA THR A 109 -8.30 -12.91 -10.54
C THR A 109 -7.81 -11.55 -11.06
N GLY A 110 -6.60 -11.49 -11.57
CA GLY A 110 -5.72 -10.44 -12.05
C GLY A 110 -6.26 -9.02 -11.99
N THR A 111 -7.07 -8.67 -12.98
CA THR A 111 -7.60 -7.32 -13.14
C THR A 111 -8.50 -6.89 -11.98
N LYS A 112 -9.37 -7.81 -11.51
CA LYS A 112 -10.25 -7.56 -10.37
C LYS A 112 -9.47 -7.45 -9.06
N ALA A 113 -8.42 -8.26 -8.90
CA ALA A 113 -7.55 -8.20 -7.74
C ALA A 113 -6.88 -6.82 -7.60
N VAL A 114 -6.35 -6.26 -8.70
CA VAL A 114 -5.75 -4.91 -8.68
C VAL A 114 -6.74 -3.88 -8.16
N PHE A 115 -7.97 -3.90 -8.65
CA PHE A 115 -9.01 -2.97 -8.21
C PHE A 115 -9.36 -3.11 -6.72
N PHE A 116 -9.75 -4.31 -6.29
CA PHE A 116 -10.20 -4.54 -4.91
C PHE A 116 -9.09 -4.39 -3.88
N CYS A 117 -7.88 -4.84 -4.18
CA CYS A 117 -6.74 -4.70 -3.28
C CYS A 117 -6.34 -3.23 -3.06
N ARG A 118 -6.70 -2.30 -3.98
CA ARG A 118 -6.48 -0.87 -3.78
C ARG A 118 -7.32 -0.26 -2.64
N CYS A 119 -8.41 -0.90 -2.27
CA CYS A 119 -9.25 -0.50 -1.14
C CYS A 119 -8.81 -1.15 0.19
N VAL A 120 -7.73 -1.95 0.20
CA VAL A 120 -7.23 -2.61 1.41
C VAL A 120 -5.89 -2.00 1.82
N PRO A 121 -5.78 -1.43 3.04
CA PRO A 121 -4.51 -0.89 3.55
C PRO A 121 -3.37 -1.91 3.40
N VAL A 122 -2.14 -1.44 3.20
CA VAL A 122 -0.92 -2.25 3.01
C VAL A 122 -0.93 -3.06 1.70
N VAL A 123 -1.99 -3.79 1.40
CA VAL A 123 -2.09 -4.62 0.17
C VAL A 123 -2.15 -3.75 -1.08
N ARG A 124 -2.69 -2.52 -0.96
CA ARG A 124 -2.89 -1.58 -2.09
C ARG A 124 -1.60 -1.23 -2.84
N SER A 125 -0.50 -1.05 -2.16
CA SER A 125 0.80 -0.77 -2.79
C SER A 125 1.43 -2.06 -3.31
N LEU A 126 1.41 -3.13 -2.52
CA LEU A 126 2.08 -4.39 -2.83
C LEU A 126 1.51 -5.11 -4.05
N ILE A 127 0.21 -4.95 -4.37
CA ILE A 127 -0.44 -5.59 -5.52
C ILE A 127 0.18 -5.21 -6.87
N SER A 128 0.91 -4.08 -6.93
CA SER A 128 1.60 -3.63 -8.13
C SER A 128 2.76 -4.54 -8.53
N ILE A 129 3.40 -5.21 -7.56
CA ILE A 129 4.51 -6.13 -7.81
C ILE A 129 4.03 -7.38 -8.57
N PRO A 130 3.04 -8.16 -8.09
CA PRO A 130 2.54 -9.31 -8.85
C PRO A 130 1.90 -8.92 -10.20
N ALA A 131 1.31 -7.72 -10.30
CA ALA A 131 0.81 -7.20 -11.57
C ALA A 131 1.95 -7.01 -12.60
N GLY A 132 3.09 -6.47 -12.17
CA GLY A 132 4.30 -6.33 -12.97
C GLY A 132 4.92 -7.69 -13.34
N MET A 133 5.03 -8.60 -12.38
CA MET A 133 5.57 -9.96 -12.58
C MET A 133 4.78 -10.75 -13.62
N SER A 134 3.44 -10.65 -13.59
CA SER A 134 2.53 -11.30 -14.54
C SER A 134 2.43 -10.54 -15.87
N ARG A 135 3.21 -9.48 -16.07
CA ARG A 135 3.20 -8.63 -17.28
C ARG A 135 1.79 -8.21 -17.69
N MET A 136 0.97 -7.82 -16.71
CA MET A 136 -0.36 -7.27 -16.96
C MET A 136 -0.28 -6.09 -17.93
N LYS A 137 -1.21 -5.98 -18.90
CA LYS A 137 -1.21 -4.87 -19.87
C LYS A 137 -1.31 -3.52 -19.13
N LEU A 138 -0.35 -2.62 -19.35
CA LEU A 138 -0.25 -1.31 -18.70
C LEU A 138 -1.55 -0.50 -18.71
N PRO A 139 -2.30 -0.38 -19.83
CA PRO A 139 -3.54 0.38 -19.81
C PRO A 139 -4.58 -0.17 -18.83
N ARG A 140 -4.68 -1.50 -18.72
CA ARG A 140 -5.56 -2.14 -17.74
C ARG A 140 -5.07 -1.91 -16.32
N PHE A 141 -3.78 -2.05 -16.08
CA PHE A 141 -3.18 -1.77 -14.77
C PHE A 141 -3.46 -0.33 -14.33
N PHE A 142 -3.24 0.66 -15.19
CA PHE A 142 -3.52 2.06 -14.90
C PHE A 142 -5.00 2.31 -14.62
N LEU A 143 -5.90 1.78 -15.45
CA LEU A 143 -7.33 1.98 -15.29
C LEU A 143 -7.83 1.46 -13.93
N TYR A 144 -7.47 0.22 -13.56
CA TYR A 144 -7.93 -0.37 -12.30
C TYR A 144 -7.22 0.23 -11.08
N THR A 145 -5.95 0.59 -11.23
CA THR A 145 -5.22 1.32 -10.18
C THR A 145 -5.84 2.70 -9.95
N ALA A 146 -6.09 3.46 -11.02
CA ALA A 146 -6.72 4.78 -10.93
C ALA A 146 -8.11 4.69 -10.29
N ALA A 147 -8.97 3.79 -10.80
CA ALA A 147 -10.33 3.64 -10.29
C ALA A 147 -10.35 3.20 -8.81
N GLY A 148 -9.58 2.18 -8.44
CA GLY A 148 -9.53 1.71 -7.05
C GLY A 148 -8.91 2.75 -6.10
N SER A 149 -7.82 3.41 -6.51
CA SER A 149 -7.21 4.47 -5.70
C SER A 149 -8.11 5.70 -5.59
N ALA A 150 -8.79 6.10 -6.67
CA ALA A 150 -9.70 7.24 -6.63
C ALA A 150 -10.85 7.02 -5.64
N ILE A 151 -11.48 5.85 -5.62
CA ILE A 151 -12.54 5.51 -4.67
C ILE A 151 -12.03 5.62 -3.23
N TRP A 152 -10.87 5.04 -2.94
CA TRP A 152 -10.25 5.11 -1.62
C TRP A 152 -9.89 6.55 -1.23
N ASN A 153 -9.27 7.30 -2.14
CA ASN A 153 -8.88 8.68 -1.91
C ASN A 153 -10.10 9.58 -1.70
N ILE A 154 -11.17 9.43 -2.50
CA ILE A 154 -12.43 10.16 -2.31
C ILE A 154 -12.99 9.90 -0.91
N LEU A 155 -13.04 8.64 -0.49
CA LEU A 155 -13.57 8.26 0.81
C LEU A 155 -12.80 8.94 1.96
N LEU A 156 -11.47 8.83 1.96
CA LEU A 156 -10.66 9.36 3.06
C LEU A 156 -10.53 10.89 3.03
N VAL A 157 -10.38 11.50 1.85
CA VAL A 157 -10.33 12.96 1.72
C VAL A 157 -11.66 13.58 2.11
N SER A 158 -12.79 13.00 1.66
CA SER A 158 -14.12 13.49 2.06
C SER A 158 -14.37 13.30 3.55
N LEU A 159 -13.91 12.21 4.15
CA LEU A 159 -13.97 11.99 5.58
C LEU A 159 -13.17 13.06 6.35
N GLY A 160 -11.95 13.36 5.88
CA GLY A 160 -11.11 14.41 6.47
C GLY A 160 -11.73 15.80 6.38
N ALA A 161 -12.32 16.14 5.23
CA ALA A 161 -13.01 17.39 5.01
C ALA A 161 -14.30 17.50 5.89
N PHE A 162 -15.06 16.42 6.00
CA PHE A 162 -16.28 16.38 6.82
C PHE A 162 -16.01 16.53 8.32
N LEU A 163 -14.92 15.94 8.79
CA LEU A 163 -14.55 15.96 10.20
C LEU A 163 -13.91 17.30 10.63
N GLY A 164 -13.42 18.10 9.69
CA GLY A 164 -12.98 19.49 9.87
C GLY A 164 -12.29 19.75 11.21
N GLU A 165 -12.93 20.53 12.11
CA GLU A 165 -12.39 20.93 13.41
C GLU A 165 -12.09 19.75 14.38
N SER A 166 -12.65 18.57 14.15
CA SER A 166 -12.40 17.35 14.95
C SER A 166 -11.10 16.62 14.57
N TRP A 167 -10.27 17.20 13.71
CA TRP A 167 -9.01 16.58 13.24
C TRP A 167 -8.08 16.11 14.37
N GLY A 168 -7.95 16.90 15.45
CA GLY A 168 -7.13 16.52 16.60
C GLY A 168 -7.54 15.19 17.24
N TYR A 169 -8.85 14.93 17.31
CA TYR A 169 -9.40 13.68 17.82
C TYR A 169 -9.13 12.51 16.87
N ILE A 170 -9.21 12.76 15.56
CA ILE A 170 -8.94 11.73 14.54
C ILE A 170 -7.46 11.40 14.45
N ALA A 171 -6.59 12.40 14.51
CA ALA A 171 -5.15 12.18 14.55
C ALA A 171 -4.73 11.37 15.80
N TYR A 172 -5.38 11.62 16.94
CA TYR A 172 -5.23 10.82 18.15
C TYR A 172 -5.68 9.36 17.91
N LEU A 173 -6.89 9.16 17.39
CA LEU A 173 -7.40 7.83 17.08
C LEU A 173 -6.52 7.11 16.04
N ALA A 174 -6.10 7.79 14.97
CA ALA A 174 -5.23 7.21 13.96
C ALA A 174 -3.85 6.83 14.53
N GLY A 175 -3.34 7.61 15.50
CA GLY A 175 -2.12 7.28 16.26
C GLY A 175 -2.28 5.99 17.06
N GLU A 176 -3.39 5.84 17.81
CA GLU A 176 -3.72 4.63 18.55
C GLU A 176 -3.91 3.42 17.62
N TYR A 177 -4.62 3.60 16.49
CA TYR A 177 -4.79 2.54 15.49
C TYR A 177 -3.46 2.11 14.85
N SER A 178 -2.53 3.06 14.65
CA SER A 178 -1.19 2.75 14.14
C SER A 178 -0.42 1.86 15.11
N HIS A 179 -0.50 2.12 16.41
CA HIS A 179 0.09 1.26 17.44
C HIS A 179 -0.58 -0.11 17.49
N ILE A 180 -1.92 -0.16 17.42
CA ILE A 180 -2.68 -1.42 17.40
C ILE A 180 -2.31 -2.24 16.15
N MET A 181 -2.20 -1.60 14.98
CA MET A 181 -1.83 -2.26 13.73
C MET A 181 -0.37 -2.77 13.76
N LEU A 182 0.55 -2.02 14.37
CA LEU A 182 1.92 -2.49 14.63
C LEU A 182 1.95 -3.67 15.60
N ILE A 183 1.13 -3.66 16.64
CA ILE A 183 1.00 -4.76 17.59
C ILE A 183 0.42 -6.00 16.89
N ILE A 184 -0.64 -5.87 16.10
CA ILE A 184 -1.24 -6.97 15.34
C ILE A 184 -0.24 -7.54 14.32
N LEU A 185 0.49 -6.68 13.59
CA LEU A 185 1.54 -7.10 12.67
C LEU A 185 2.68 -7.81 13.40
N SER A 186 3.09 -7.30 14.56
CA SER A 186 4.14 -7.92 15.38
C SER A 186 3.70 -9.27 15.93
N ILE A 187 2.47 -9.38 16.44
CA ILE A 187 1.90 -10.64 16.92
C ILE A 187 1.76 -11.65 15.78
N SER A 188 1.30 -11.21 14.60
CA SER A 188 1.17 -12.04 13.41
C SER A 188 2.53 -12.52 12.91
N ALA A 189 3.54 -11.66 12.93
CA ALA A 189 4.92 -12.02 12.57
C ALA A 189 5.52 -13.00 13.57
N VAL A 190 5.36 -12.76 14.88
CA VAL A 190 5.85 -13.66 15.95
C VAL A 190 5.12 -15.00 15.89
N SER A 191 3.81 -15.03 15.76
CA SER A 191 3.05 -16.28 15.65
C SER A 191 3.40 -17.05 14.38
N GLY A 192 3.63 -16.36 13.25
CA GLY A 192 4.13 -16.97 12.03
C GLY A 192 5.53 -17.58 12.20
N ILE A 193 6.44 -16.89 12.88
CA ILE A 193 7.78 -17.38 13.18
C ILE A 193 7.72 -18.59 14.13
N LEU A 194 6.92 -18.52 15.18
CA LEU A 194 6.75 -19.62 16.14
C LEU A 194 6.12 -20.84 15.47
N TRP A 195 5.14 -20.66 14.59
CA TRP A 195 4.55 -21.74 13.82
C TRP A 195 5.56 -22.40 12.87
N LEU A 196 6.39 -21.59 12.19
CA LEU A 196 7.46 -22.08 11.32
C LEU A 196 8.54 -22.85 12.11
N LEU A 197 8.92 -22.36 13.29
CA LEU A 197 9.88 -23.04 14.16
C LEU A 197 9.30 -24.31 14.78
N GLY A 198 8.00 -24.32 15.13
CA GLY A 198 7.31 -25.50 15.66
C GLY A 198 7.13 -26.61 14.62
N ASN A 199 6.89 -26.23 13.36
CA ASN A 199 6.75 -27.21 12.26
C ASN A 199 8.10 -27.82 11.85
N LYS A 200 9.20 -27.06 12.00
CA LYS A 200 10.55 -27.57 11.71
C LYS A 200 10.99 -28.69 12.65
N LYS A 201 10.50 -28.69 13.89
CA LYS A 201 10.76 -29.80 14.87
C LYS A 201 9.98 -31.09 14.56
N ARG A 202 8.98 -31.03 13.68
CA ARG A 202 8.13 -32.19 13.37
C ARG A 202 8.59 -32.95 12.12
N ASP A 203 9.45 -32.35 11.31
CA ASP A 203 10.01 -32.97 10.10
C ASP A 203 11.37 -33.65 10.38
N ASP A 204 11.91 -33.53 11.61
CA ASP A 204 13.18 -34.15 12.05
C ASP A 204 12.95 -35.44 12.91
N PHE A 205 11.72 -35.95 12.96
CA PHE A 205 11.34 -37.25 13.53
C PHE A 205 10.59 -38.05 12.45
#